data_0d51381d4ddd06ad5382822c7212dbb6
#
_entry.id   0d51381d4ddd06ad5382822c7212dbb6
#
_cell.length_a   1.000
_cell.length_b   1.000
_cell.length_c   1.000
_cell.angle_alpha   90.00
_cell.angle_beta   90.00
_cell.angle_gamma   90.00
#
_symmetry.space_group_name_H-M   'P 1'
#
loop_
_entity.id
_entity.type
_entity.pdbx_description
1 polymer ?
#
loop_
_entity_poly.entity_id
_entity_poly.type
_entity_poly.pdbx_seq_one_letter_code
_entity_poly.pdbx_strand_id
1 'polypeptide(L)'
;MKIAAFDTSSKALTLAILEDETLLAQMTLNIKKNHSITLMPAIDFLMNSLDMKPTDLDRIVVAQGPGSYTGLRMAVATAKTLAHTLKIELVGVSSLLALVPEQVEGLVIPVMDARRNNVYAGFYQSGQSVRPEAHLPLAEVLEIAGAANQPVTFAGETAAFAEQIEAALPQAAIQPTLPDAAAIGRLGLDLPAQSIHDFIPNYLKRVEAEENWLKTHQESSNSYIQRL
;
A
#
# COMPACT_ATOMS: atom_id res chain seq x y z
N MET A 1 -20.49 -7.14 -7.93
CA MET A 1 -20.07 -6.59 -6.63
C MET A 1 -19.48 -5.20 -6.86
N LYS A 2 -20.01 -4.18 -6.16
CA LYS A 2 -19.52 -2.80 -6.27
C LYS A 2 -18.51 -2.51 -5.18
N ILE A 3 -17.32 -2.09 -5.58
CA ILE A 3 -16.14 -1.94 -4.70
C ILE A 3 -15.69 -0.48 -4.72
N ALA A 4 -15.44 0.10 -3.55
CA ALA A 4 -14.64 1.30 -3.42
C ALA A 4 -13.24 0.93 -2.92
N ALA A 5 -12.22 1.25 -3.72
CA ALA A 5 -10.82 0.92 -3.42
C ALA A 5 -10.00 2.20 -3.27
N PHE A 6 -9.12 2.29 -2.27
CA PHE A 6 -8.28 3.49 -2.10
C PHE A 6 -6.97 3.24 -1.36
N ASP A 7 -6.03 4.14 -1.61
CA ASP A 7 -4.73 4.22 -0.95
C ASP A 7 -4.34 5.65 -0.60
N THR A 8 -3.80 5.82 0.59
CA THR A 8 -3.17 7.07 1.09
C THR A 8 -1.84 6.77 1.78
N SER A 9 -1.25 5.60 1.50
CA SER A 9 -0.01 5.13 2.14
C SER A 9 1.24 5.90 1.71
N SER A 10 1.16 6.60 0.58
CA SER A 10 2.25 7.35 -0.02
C SER A 10 1.93 8.85 -0.14
N LYS A 11 2.71 9.56 -0.93
CA LYS A 11 2.46 10.97 -1.30
C LYS A 11 1.20 11.12 -2.16
N ALA A 12 0.87 10.10 -2.94
CA ALA A 12 -0.33 10.08 -3.76
C ALA A 12 -1.54 9.59 -2.95
N LEU A 13 -2.71 10.16 -3.25
CA LEU A 13 -4.01 9.61 -2.88
C LEU A 13 -4.60 9.04 -4.16
N THR A 14 -4.99 7.78 -4.14
CA THR A 14 -5.72 7.15 -5.25
C THR A 14 -7.01 6.52 -4.76
N LEU A 15 -8.04 6.57 -5.59
CA LEU A 15 -9.38 6.05 -5.32
C LEU A 15 -9.98 5.51 -6.61
N ALA A 16 -10.64 4.37 -6.57
CA ALA A 16 -11.40 3.79 -7.67
C ALA A 16 -12.73 3.23 -7.20
N ILE A 17 -13.71 3.27 -8.09
CA ILE A 17 -14.97 2.54 -7.97
C ILE A 17 -15.00 1.49 -9.08
N LEU A 18 -15.24 0.24 -8.69
CA LEU A 18 -15.32 -0.88 -9.61
C LEU A 18 -16.68 -1.59 -9.49
N GLU A 19 -17.10 -2.22 -10.56
CA GLU A 19 -18.14 -3.25 -10.54
C GLU A 19 -17.51 -4.56 -11.01
N ASP A 20 -17.35 -5.49 -10.09
CA ASP A 20 -16.52 -6.68 -10.25
C ASP A 20 -15.08 -6.27 -10.71
N GLU A 21 -14.57 -6.77 -11.82
CA GLU A 21 -13.28 -6.38 -12.39
C GLU A 21 -13.32 -5.07 -13.19
N THR A 22 -14.52 -4.57 -13.51
CA THR A 22 -14.71 -3.42 -14.39
C THR A 22 -14.48 -2.12 -13.63
N LEU A 23 -13.51 -1.33 -14.07
CA LEU A 23 -13.29 0.02 -13.55
C LEU A 23 -14.39 0.97 -14.04
N LEU A 24 -15.17 1.54 -13.12
CA LEU A 24 -16.20 2.55 -13.42
C LEU A 24 -15.63 3.96 -13.37
N ALA A 25 -14.85 4.28 -12.34
CA ALA A 25 -14.19 5.58 -12.19
C ALA A 25 -12.93 5.45 -11.34
N GLN A 26 -11.93 6.29 -11.63
CA GLN A 26 -10.69 6.39 -10.84
C GLN A 26 -10.21 7.84 -10.75
N MET A 27 -9.63 8.18 -9.61
CA MET A 27 -8.96 9.46 -9.39
C MET A 27 -7.63 9.23 -8.68
N THR A 28 -6.58 9.90 -9.15
CA THR A 28 -5.28 9.93 -8.46
C THR A 28 -4.84 11.38 -8.29
N LEU A 29 -4.55 11.75 -7.05
CA LEU A 29 -4.03 13.07 -6.67
C LEU A 29 -2.58 12.90 -6.20
N ASN A 30 -1.63 13.20 -7.08
CA ASN A 30 -0.20 13.18 -6.73
C ASN A 30 0.30 14.59 -6.35
N ILE A 31 -0.24 15.12 -5.27
CA ILE A 31 0.09 16.46 -4.76
C ILE A 31 0.36 16.39 -3.27
N LYS A 32 1.29 17.24 -2.79
CA LYS A 32 1.59 17.36 -1.36
C LYS A 32 0.44 18.09 -0.65
N LYS A 33 -0.72 17.44 -0.51
CA LYS A 33 -1.87 17.92 0.26
C LYS A 33 -2.16 16.99 1.42
N ASN A 34 -2.86 17.51 2.40
CA ASN A 34 -3.33 16.72 3.53
C ASN A 34 -4.47 15.78 3.05
N HIS A 35 -4.18 14.49 2.94
CA HIS A 35 -5.16 13.48 2.53
C HIS A 35 -6.41 13.45 3.43
N SER A 36 -6.31 13.89 4.69
CA SER A 36 -7.44 13.89 5.62
C SER A 36 -8.59 14.82 5.21
N ILE A 37 -8.30 15.86 4.44
CA ILE A 37 -9.32 16.78 3.92
C ILE A 37 -9.73 16.47 2.48
N THR A 38 -9.03 15.55 1.81
CA THR A 38 -9.27 15.26 0.39
C THR A 38 -9.92 13.90 0.14
N LEU A 39 -9.70 12.89 1.00
CA LEU A 39 -10.18 11.53 0.78
C LEU A 39 -11.72 11.46 0.71
N MET A 40 -12.44 11.96 1.73
CA MET A 40 -13.91 11.91 1.73
C MET A 40 -14.54 12.73 0.61
N PRO A 41 -14.10 13.97 0.31
CA PRO A 41 -14.57 14.70 -0.88
C PRO A 41 -14.29 13.98 -2.21
N ALA A 42 -13.17 13.25 -2.33
CA ALA A 42 -12.87 12.47 -3.53
C ALA A 42 -13.82 11.27 -3.68
N ILE A 43 -14.11 10.56 -2.59
CA ILE A 43 -15.10 9.47 -2.58
C ILE A 43 -16.47 10.01 -3.00
N ASP A 44 -16.93 11.09 -2.37
CA ASP A 44 -18.20 11.72 -2.69
C ASP A 44 -18.27 12.15 -4.16
N PHE A 45 -17.21 12.79 -4.66
CA PHE A 45 -17.14 13.22 -6.06
C PHE A 45 -17.26 12.03 -7.03
N LEU A 46 -16.52 10.93 -6.83
CA LEU A 46 -16.61 9.78 -7.73
C LEU A 46 -17.98 9.10 -7.65
N MET A 47 -18.52 8.92 -6.44
CA MET A 47 -19.85 8.31 -6.26
C MET A 47 -20.94 9.13 -6.95
N ASN A 48 -20.95 10.45 -6.76
CA ASN A 48 -21.90 11.35 -7.41
C ASN A 48 -21.75 11.37 -8.94
N SER A 49 -20.52 11.27 -9.45
CA SER A 49 -20.25 11.22 -10.90
C SER A 49 -20.78 9.96 -11.57
N LEU A 50 -21.06 8.93 -10.78
CA LEU A 50 -21.62 7.65 -11.22
C LEU A 50 -23.11 7.50 -10.86
N ASP A 51 -23.75 8.55 -10.36
CA ASP A 51 -25.13 8.51 -9.82
C ASP A 51 -25.33 7.41 -8.75
N MET A 52 -24.24 7.08 -7.99
CA MET A 52 -24.23 6.04 -6.96
C MET A 52 -24.39 6.63 -5.57
N LYS A 53 -25.08 5.88 -4.72
CA LYS A 53 -25.18 6.16 -3.27
C LYS A 53 -24.19 5.28 -2.51
N PRO A 54 -23.71 5.70 -1.33
CA PRO A 54 -22.85 4.85 -0.49
C PRO A 54 -23.44 3.46 -0.19
N THR A 55 -24.76 3.35 -0.13
CA THR A 55 -25.48 2.10 0.08
C THR A 55 -25.45 1.14 -1.10
N ASP A 56 -24.96 1.58 -2.26
CA ASP A 56 -24.80 0.74 -3.44
C ASP A 56 -23.47 -0.05 -3.42
N LEU A 57 -22.58 0.28 -2.49
CA LEU A 57 -21.32 -0.42 -2.30
C LEU A 57 -21.51 -1.73 -1.54
N ASP A 58 -20.80 -2.77 -1.97
CA ASP A 58 -20.79 -4.09 -1.34
C ASP A 58 -19.49 -4.32 -0.53
N ARG A 59 -18.39 -3.65 -0.92
CA ARG A 59 -17.06 -3.89 -0.33
C ARG A 59 -16.21 -2.64 -0.34
N ILE A 60 -15.41 -2.45 0.72
CA ILE A 60 -14.29 -1.52 0.77
C ILE A 60 -12.99 -2.31 0.68
N VAL A 61 -12.12 -1.91 -0.23
CA VAL A 61 -10.75 -2.43 -0.33
C VAL A 61 -9.76 -1.30 -0.06
N VAL A 62 -8.84 -1.50 0.85
CA VAL A 62 -7.89 -0.45 1.26
C VAL A 62 -6.47 -0.95 1.30
N ALA A 63 -5.53 -0.14 0.80
CA ALA A 63 -4.11 -0.39 1.02
C ALA A 63 -3.81 -0.19 2.52
N GLN A 64 -3.47 -1.29 3.20
CA GLN A 64 -3.27 -1.28 4.66
C GLN A 64 -1.81 -1.09 5.08
N GLY A 65 -0.90 -0.94 4.15
CA GLY A 65 0.53 -0.76 4.41
C GLY A 65 1.42 -1.74 3.62
N PRO A 66 2.73 -1.51 3.70
CA PRO A 66 3.43 -0.47 4.46
C PRO A 66 3.29 0.94 3.87
N GLY A 67 3.80 1.97 4.59
CA GLY A 67 3.82 3.34 4.09
C GLY A 67 3.81 4.42 5.16
N SER A 68 3.32 5.59 4.81
CA SER A 68 3.16 6.73 5.71
C SER A 68 2.28 6.40 6.91
N TYR A 69 2.83 6.51 8.12
CA TYR A 69 2.10 6.23 9.37
C TYR A 69 0.75 6.97 9.46
N THR A 70 0.75 8.27 9.20
CA THR A 70 -0.47 9.09 9.22
C THR A 70 -1.43 8.70 8.09
N GLY A 71 -0.90 8.47 6.88
CA GLY A 71 -1.69 8.06 5.72
C GLY A 71 -2.40 6.73 5.96
N LEU A 72 -1.67 5.72 6.43
CA LEU A 72 -2.23 4.40 6.73
C LEU A 72 -3.34 4.44 7.80
N ARG A 73 -3.10 5.17 8.89
CA ARG A 73 -4.13 5.30 9.94
C ARG A 73 -5.40 5.96 9.43
N MET A 74 -5.25 6.95 8.57
CA MET A 74 -6.39 7.64 7.98
C MET A 74 -7.15 6.71 7.02
N ALA A 75 -6.46 6.04 6.10
CA ALA A 75 -7.08 5.09 5.18
C ALA A 75 -7.83 4.00 5.94
N VAL A 76 -7.16 3.34 6.87
CA VAL A 76 -7.74 2.26 7.67
C VAL A 76 -8.92 2.74 8.52
N ALA A 77 -8.82 3.90 9.19
CA ALA A 77 -9.93 4.45 9.97
C ALA A 77 -11.14 4.79 9.09
N THR A 78 -10.91 5.39 7.91
CA THR A 78 -11.98 5.68 6.94
C THR A 78 -12.63 4.39 6.43
N ALA A 79 -11.83 3.40 6.03
CA ALA A 79 -12.32 2.12 5.55
C ALA A 79 -13.16 1.39 6.60
N LYS A 80 -12.67 1.32 7.85
CA LYS A 80 -13.40 0.73 8.98
C LYS A 80 -14.74 1.45 9.23
N THR A 81 -14.71 2.77 9.22
CA THR A 81 -15.91 3.58 9.48
C THR A 81 -16.95 3.37 8.39
N LEU A 82 -16.56 3.40 7.12
CA LEU A 82 -17.46 3.15 5.99
C LEU A 82 -18.02 1.72 6.03
N ALA A 83 -17.15 0.71 6.14
CA ALA A 83 -17.55 -0.68 6.17
C ALA A 83 -18.51 -0.98 7.35
N HIS A 84 -18.21 -0.44 8.54
CA HIS A 84 -19.07 -0.61 9.72
C HIS A 84 -20.43 0.06 9.56
N THR A 85 -20.44 1.31 9.09
CA THR A 85 -21.68 2.11 8.94
C THR A 85 -22.59 1.54 7.85
N LEU A 86 -22.00 1.12 6.73
CA LEU A 86 -22.75 0.57 5.59
C LEU A 86 -23.04 -0.92 5.77
N LYS A 87 -22.41 -1.59 6.74
CA LYS A 87 -22.49 -3.05 7.00
C LYS A 87 -22.05 -3.88 5.79
N ILE A 88 -20.97 -3.47 5.17
CA ILE A 88 -20.36 -4.11 4.01
C ILE A 88 -18.98 -4.68 4.35
N GLU A 89 -18.45 -5.46 3.43
CA GLU A 89 -17.16 -6.13 3.60
C GLU A 89 -15.96 -5.16 3.60
N LEU A 90 -14.94 -5.51 4.36
CA LEU A 90 -13.67 -4.80 4.42
C LEU A 90 -12.52 -5.74 4.08
N VAL A 91 -11.67 -5.32 3.14
CA VAL A 91 -10.48 -6.08 2.71
C VAL A 91 -9.26 -5.16 2.70
N GLY A 92 -8.16 -5.66 3.25
CA GLY A 92 -6.86 -4.99 3.19
C GLY A 92 -5.95 -5.65 2.17
N VAL A 93 -5.22 -4.82 1.41
CA VAL A 93 -4.19 -5.27 0.46
C VAL A 93 -2.86 -4.58 0.75
N SER A 94 -1.76 -5.15 0.28
CA SER A 94 -0.46 -4.52 0.43
C SER A 94 -0.35 -3.24 -0.40
N SER A 95 0.19 -2.17 0.21
CA SER A 95 0.51 -0.93 -0.50
C SER A 95 1.66 -1.13 -1.50
N LEU A 96 2.59 -2.06 -1.25
CA LEU A 96 3.68 -2.38 -2.18
C LEU A 96 3.16 -3.14 -3.39
N LEU A 97 2.24 -4.08 -3.19
CA LEU A 97 1.63 -4.82 -4.30
C LEU A 97 0.86 -3.87 -5.24
N ALA A 98 0.24 -2.80 -4.71
CA ALA A 98 -0.43 -1.77 -5.48
C ALA A 98 0.50 -0.92 -6.38
N LEU A 99 1.82 -1.02 -6.17
CA LEU A 99 2.85 -0.35 -6.98
C LEU A 99 3.42 -1.25 -8.08
N VAL A 100 3.10 -2.55 -8.05
CA VAL A 100 3.60 -3.51 -9.06
C VAL A 100 2.92 -3.25 -10.39
N PRO A 101 3.67 -2.89 -11.45
CA PRO A 101 3.08 -2.67 -12.76
C PRO A 101 2.60 -4.00 -13.36
N GLU A 102 1.53 -3.92 -14.15
CA GLU A 102 1.03 -5.07 -14.88
C GLU A 102 2.02 -5.51 -15.99
N GLN A 103 2.04 -6.81 -16.30
CA GLN A 103 2.76 -7.39 -17.45
C GLN A 103 4.29 -7.16 -17.45
N VAL A 104 4.92 -7.15 -16.28
CA VAL A 104 6.37 -7.11 -16.16
C VAL A 104 6.92 -8.51 -15.92
N GLU A 105 7.89 -8.92 -16.75
CA GLU A 105 8.59 -10.20 -16.61
C GLU A 105 9.71 -10.09 -15.56
N GLY A 106 10.00 -11.23 -14.91
CA GLY A 106 11.06 -11.34 -13.94
C GLY A 106 10.65 -10.89 -12.53
N LEU A 107 11.65 -10.45 -11.76
CA LEU A 107 11.48 -9.99 -10.39
C LEU A 107 11.11 -8.51 -10.38
N VAL A 108 9.96 -8.18 -9.84
CA VAL A 108 9.53 -6.79 -9.60
C VAL A 108 9.74 -6.46 -8.13
N ILE A 109 10.44 -5.37 -7.87
CA ILE A 109 10.74 -4.86 -6.53
C ILE A 109 10.12 -3.48 -6.37
N PRO A 110 8.84 -3.38 -5.93
CA PRO A 110 8.28 -2.11 -5.55
C PRO A 110 8.96 -1.58 -4.29
N VAL A 111 9.28 -0.30 -4.29
CA VAL A 111 9.91 0.38 -3.17
C VAL A 111 9.15 1.65 -2.78
N MET A 112 9.11 1.92 -1.48
CA MET A 112 8.63 3.18 -0.91
C MET A 112 9.70 3.75 0.02
N ASP A 113 9.88 5.08 0.02
CA ASP A 113 10.88 5.75 0.87
C ASP A 113 10.54 5.62 2.36
N ALA A 114 11.36 4.89 3.12
CA ALA A 114 11.25 4.74 4.57
C ALA A 114 12.22 5.63 5.36
N ARG A 115 12.82 6.62 4.69
CA ARG A 115 13.80 7.59 5.20
C ARG A 115 15.17 6.99 5.50
N ARG A 116 16.19 7.88 5.56
CA ARG A 116 17.58 7.52 5.93
C ARG A 116 18.13 6.38 5.07
N ASN A 117 17.90 6.44 3.77
CA ASN A 117 18.31 5.43 2.79
C ASN A 117 17.78 4.00 3.08
N ASN A 118 16.65 3.90 3.78
CA ASN A 118 15.89 2.68 3.92
C ASN A 118 14.65 2.76 3.04
N VAL A 119 14.16 1.58 2.66
CA VAL A 119 12.95 1.43 1.88
C VAL A 119 12.02 0.39 2.51
N TYR A 120 10.74 0.55 2.31
CA TYR A 120 9.85 -0.60 2.33
C TYR A 120 9.96 -1.26 0.96
N ALA A 121 10.27 -2.54 0.93
CA ALA A 121 10.45 -3.30 -0.31
C ALA A 121 9.59 -4.56 -0.30
N GLY A 122 8.99 -4.85 -1.43
CA GLY A 122 8.35 -6.13 -1.75
C GLY A 122 9.13 -6.83 -2.86
N PHE A 123 8.91 -8.13 -3.01
CA PHE A 123 9.58 -8.95 -4.02
C PHE A 123 8.52 -9.81 -4.69
N TYR A 124 8.21 -9.51 -5.95
CA TYR A 124 7.11 -10.13 -6.66
C TYR A 124 7.54 -10.73 -7.98
N GLN A 125 6.93 -11.84 -8.35
CA GLN A 125 7.08 -12.45 -9.65
C GLN A 125 5.69 -12.88 -10.14
N SER A 126 5.30 -12.43 -11.32
CA SER A 126 3.95 -12.67 -11.86
C SER A 126 2.84 -12.29 -10.87
N GLY A 127 2.99 -11.17 -10.17
CA GLY A 127 2.04 -10.67 -9.18
C GLY A 127 2.03 -11.41 -7.83
N GLN A 128 2.82 -12.47 -7.67
CA GLN A 128 2.90 -13.23 -6.42
C GLN A 128 4.14 -12.85 -5.60
N SER A 129 3.99 -12.74 -4.29
CA SER A 129 5.11 -12.50 -3.39
C SER A 129 6.03 -13.71 -3.35
N VAL A 130 7.31 -13.52 -3.71
CA VAL A 130 8.36 -14.55 -3.65
C VAL A 130 9.25 -14.40 -2.42
N ARG A 131 9.11 -13.29 -1.70
CA ARG A 131 9.78 -13.03 -0.43
C ARG A 131 8.91 -12.09 0.40
N PRO A 132 8.87 -12.22 1.74
CA PRO A 132 8.13 -11.29 2.60
C PRO A 132 8.54 -9.83 2.38
N GLU A 133 7.55 -8.96 2.39
CA GLU A 133 7.78 -7.52 2.42
C GLU A 133 8.54 -7.12 3.68
N ALA A 134 9.45 -6.17 3.56
CA ALA A 134 10.28 -5.77 4.67
C ALA A 134 10.66 -4.27 4.63
N HIS A 135 11.07 -3.75 5.80
CA HIS A 135 11.77 -2.49 5.94
C HIS A 135 13.27 -2.78 5.94
N LEU A 136 13.98 -2.38 4.88
CA LEU A 136 15.39 -2.73 4.65
C LEU A 136 16.22 -1.49 4.27
N PRO A 137 17.54 -1.50 4.55
CA PRO A 137 18.46 -0.59 3.87
C PRO A 137 18.42 -0.83 2.35
N LEU A 138 18.50 0.22 1.55
CA LEU A 138 18.53 0.08 0.09
C LEU A 138 19.65 -0.85 -0.38
N ALA A 139 20.83 -0.77 0.25
CA ALA A 139 21.98 -1.62 -0.08
C ALA A 139 21.64 -3.13 -0.01
N GLU A 140 20.89 -3.55 1.01
CA GLU A 140 20.45 -4.95 1.14
C GLU A 140 19.47 -5.35 0.03
N VAL A 141 18.56 -4.44 -0.35
CA VAL A 141 17.64 -4.68 -1.47
C VAL A 141 18.41 -4.82 -2.79
N LEU A 142 19.45 -4.02 -3.00
CA LEU A 142 20.32 -4.10 -4.18
C LEU A 142 21.12 -5.42 -4.22
N GLU A 143 21.61 -5.90 -3.07
CA GLU A 143 22.26 -7.22 -2.97
C GLU A 143 21.30 -8.36 -3.32
N ILE A 144 20.08 -8.34 -2.79
CA ILE A 144 19.05 -9.34 -3.09
C ILE A 144 18.71 -9.30 -4.60
N ALA A 145 18.54 -8.12 -5.15
CA ALA A 145 18.24 -7.91 -6.56
C ALA A 145 19.39 -8.40 -7.47
N GLY A 146 20.65 -8.12 -7.08
CA GLY A 146 21.84 -8.55 -7.81
C GLY A 146 22.06 -10.07 -7.81
N ALA A 147 21.55 -10.76 -6.79
CA ALA A 147 21.60 -12.23 -6.72
C ALA A 147 20.46 -12.89 -7.54
N ALA A 148 19.53 -12.14 -8.09
CA ALA A 148 18.46 -12.69 -8.91
C ALA A 148 18.99 -13.10 -10.30
N ASN A 149 18.77 -14.36 -10.69
CA ASN A 149 19.16 -14.88 -12.00
C ASN A 149 18.07 -14.64 -13.06
N GLN A 150 17.47 -13.44 -13.06
CA GLN A 150 16.37 -13.05 -13.94
C GLN A 150 16.32 -11.53 -14.09
N PRO A 151 15.60 -10.98 -15.08
CA PRO A 151 15.38 -9.54 -15.18
C PRO A 151 14.81 -8.97 -13.89
N VAL A 152 15.27 -7.79 -13.50
CA VAL A 152 14.82 -7.08 -12.29
C VAL A 152 14.26 -5.73 -12.68
N THR A 153 13.07 -5.42 -12.16
CA THR A 153 12.42 -4.10 -12.31
C THR A 153 12.15 -3.50 -10.94
N PHE A 154 12.70 -2.33 -10.68
CA PHE A 154 12.33 -1.51 -9.51
C PHE A 154 11.11 -0.65 -9.87
N ALA A 155 10.09 -0.66 -9.01
CA ALA A 155 8.85 0.10 -9.20
C ALA A 155 8.55 1.01 -7.99
N GLY A 156 7.56 1.89 -8.10
CA GLY A 156 7.11 2.75 -7.00
C GLY A 156 7.93 4.03 -6.85
N GLU A 157 8.31 4.38 -5.62
CA GLU A 157 9.02 5.63 -5.29
C GLU A 157 10.53 5.54 -5.58
N THR A 158 10.89 5.22 -6.80
CA THR A 158 12.28 4.96 -7.22
C THR A 158 13.10 6.21 -7.45
N ALA A 159 12.49 7.38 -7.65
CA ALA A 159 13.18 8.60 -8.07
C ALA A 159 14.34 9.03 -7.13
N ALA A 160 14.18 8.85 -5.82
CA ALA A 160 15.23 9.18 -4.85
C ALA A 160 16.40 8.19 -4.83
N PHE A 161 16.25 7.04 -5.47
CA PHE A 161 17.18 5.91 -5.43
C PHE A 161 17.74 5.54 -6.79
N ALA A 162 17.28 6.20 -7.87
CA ALA A 162 17.61 5.85 -9.26
C ALA A 162 19.13 5.78 -9.50
N GLU A 163 19.90 6.79 -9.09
CA GLU A 163 21.35 6.81 -9.24
C GLU A 163 22.04 5.63 -8.53
N GLN A 164 21.57 5.27 -7.33
CA GLN A 164 22.14 4.15 -6.58
C GLN A 164 21.80 2.80 -7.22
N ILE A 165 20.56 2.66 -7.76
CA ILE A 165 20.10 1.46 -8.45
C ILE A 165 20.91 1.30 -9.76
N GLU A 166 21.01 2.34 -10.57
CA GLU A 166 21.77 2.31 -11.84
C GLU A 166 23.25 2.01 -11.64
N ALA A 167 23.86 2.58 -10.60
CA ALA A 167 25.26 2.34 -10.28
C ALA A 167 25.52 0.88 -9.83
N ALA A 168 24.62 0.30 -9.04
CA ALA A 168 24.77 -1.07 -8.53
C ALA A 168 24.31 -2.14 -9.52
N LEU A 169 23.24 -1.86 -10.28
CA LEU A 169 22.55 -2.81 -11.18
C LEU A 169 22.23 -2.13 -12.52
N PRO A 170 23.22 -1.90 -13.39
CA PRO A 170 23.01 -1.18 -14.66
C PRO A 170 22.00 -1.85 -15.61
N GLN A 171 21.75 -3.15 -15.43
CA GLN A 171 20.78 -3.92 -16.22
C GLN A 171 19.37 -3.94 -15.65
N ALA A 172 19.16 -3.44 -14.44
CA ALA A 172 17.84 -3.38 -13.84
C ALA A 172 17.00 -2.27 -14.49
N ALA A 173 15.74 -2.55 -14.75
CA ALA A 173 14.80 -1.54 -15.18
C ALA A 173 14.31 -0.71 -13.99
N ILE A 174 14.12 0.60 -14.21
CA ILE A 174 13.52 1.50 -13.22
C ILE A 174 12.23 2.04 -13.81
N GLN A 175 11.11 1.68 -13.19
CA GLN A 175 9.77 2.09 -13.63
C GLN A 175 9.04 2.79 -12.47
N PRO A 176 9.15 4.12 -12.32
CA PRO A 176 8.39 4.84 -11.31
C PRO A 176 6.89 4.62 -11.49
N THR A 177 6.21 4.19 -10.43
CA THR A 177 4.75 3.97 -10.43
C THR A 177 4.10 4.73 -9.29
N LEU A 178 2.83 5.08 -9.48
CA LEU A 178 1.95 5.52 -8.40
C LEU A 178 1.05 4.36 -7.98
N PRO A 179 0.53 4.36 -6.75
CA PRO A 179 -0.47 3.37 -6.34
C PRO A 179 -1.66 3.40 -7.30
N ASP A 180 -2.09 2.23 -7.73
CA ASP A 180 -3.25 2.06 -8.60
C ASP A 180 -4.45 1.52 -7.82
N ALA A 181 -5.47 2.37 -7.62
CA ALA A 181 -6.67 2.00 -6.89
C ALA A 181 -7.52 0.95 -7.64
N ALA A 182 -7.48 0.91 -8.96
CA ALA A 182 -8.17 -0.12 -9.72
C ALA A 182 -7.51 -1.49 -9.50
N ALA A 183 -6.17 -1.54 -9.50
CA ALA A 183 -5.44 -2.76 -9.13
C ALA A 183 -5.74 -3.18 -7.69
N ILE A 184 -5.77 -2.24 -6.73
CA ILE A 184 -6.18 -2.50 -5.34
C ILE A 184 -7.57 -3.14 -5.29
N GLY A 185 -8.53 -2.60 -6.02
CA GLY A 185 -9.89 -3.12 -6.07
C GLY A 185 -9.95 -4.55 -6.61
N ARG A 186 -9.27 -4.83 -7.73
CA ARG A 186 -9.20 -6.18 -8.31
C ARG A 186 -8.50 -7.17 -7.39
N LEU A 187 -7.38 -6.78 -6.77
CA LEU A 187 -6.69 -7.62 -5.79
C LEU A 187 -7.58 -8.00 -4.60
N GLY A 188 -8.44 -7.06 -4.17
CA GLY A 188 -9.35 -7.29 -3.07
C GLY A 188 -10.64 -8.03 -3.45
N LEU A 189 -10.89 -8.30 -4.74
CA LEU A 189 -12.14 -8.93 -5.19
C LEU A 189 -12.28 -10.37 -4.65
N ASP A 190 -11.22 -11.15 -4.73
CA ASP A 190 -11.22 -12.56 -4.36
C ASP A 190 -10.70 -12.83 -2.93
N LEU A 191 -10.21 -11.80 -2.25
CA LEU A 191 -9.70 -11.95 -0.90
C LEU A 191 -10.85 -12.06 0.12
N PRO A 192 -10.69 -12.85 1.19
CA PRO A 192 -11.69 -12.96 2.24
C PRO A 192 -11.85 -11.64 2.99
N ALA A 193 -13.09 -11.31 3.34
CA ALA A 193 -13.38 -10.17 4.19
C ALA A 193 -12.73 -10.34 5.57
N GLN A 194 -12.22 -9.24 6.12
CA GLN A 194 -11.54 -9.21 7.40
C GLN A 194 -12.44 -8.64 8.49
N SER A 195 -12.17 -9.01 9.75
CA SER A 195 -12.88 -8.45 10.91
C SER A 195 -12.65 -6.95 10.98
N ILE A 196 -13.73 -6.17 10.90
CA ILE A 196 -13.63 -4.69 10.99
C ILE A 196 -13.00 -4.26 12.32
N HIS A 197 -13.29 -4.96 13.42
CA HIS A 197 -12.77 -4.61 14.74
C HIS A 197 -11.26 -4.80 14.83
N ASP A 198 -10.75 -5.91 14.29
CA ASP A 198 -9.35 -6.30 14.38
C ASP A 198 -8.51 -5.75 13.22
N PHE A 199 -9.13 -5.05 12.27
CA PHE A 199 -8.45 -4.48 11.11
C PHE A 199 -7.55 -3.34 11.54
N ILE A 200 -6.23 -3.48 11.32
CA ILE A 200 -5.20 -2.52 11.69
C ILE A 200 -4.23 -2.30 10.52
N PRO A 201 -3.53 -1.15 10.47
CA PRO A 201 -2.46 -0.95 9.49
C PRO A 201 -1.33 -1.98 9.65
N ASN A 202 -0.76 -2.38 8.52
CA ASN A 202 0.43 -3.23 8.49
C ASN A 202 1.70 -2.36 8.61
N TYR A 203 2.22 -2.24 9.83
CA TYR A 203 3.45 -1.50 10.11
C TYR A 203 4.66 -2.42 10.03
N LEU A 204 5.43 -2.35 8.93
CA LEU A 204 6.70 -3.09 8.79
C LEU A 204 7.84 -2.47 9.60
N LYS A 205 7.67 -1.23 10.05
CA LYS A 205 8.61 -0.52 10.91
C LYS A 205 7.92 -0.12 12.21
N ARG A 206 8.57 -0.39 13.33
CA ARG A 206 8.16 0.15 14.63
C ARG A 206 8.28 1.67 14.64
N VAL A 207 7.44 2.36 15.41
CA VAL A 207 7.56 3.81 15.58
C VAL A 207 8.87 4.14 16.30
N GLU A 208 9.53 5.24 15.90
CA GLU A 208 10.85 5.63 16.43
C GLU A 208 10.87 5.74 17.96
N ALA A 209 9.76 6.15 18.57
CA ALA A 209 9.60 6.18 20.02
C ALA A 209 9.68 4.78 20.66
N GLU A 210 9.08 3.78 20.04
CA GLU A 210 9.14 2.39 20.47
C GLU A 210 10.55 1.79 20.26
N GLU A 211 11.17 2.07 19.12
CA GLU A 211 12.56 1.66 18.86
C GLU A 211 13.53 2.25 19.88
N ASN A 212 13.37 3.53 20.22
CA ASN A 212 14.23 4.19 21.21
C ASN A 212 13.98 3.70 22.62
N TRP A 213 12.72 3.38 22.96
CA TRP A 213 12.37 2.78 24.25
C TRP A 213 12.98 1.39 24.42
N LEU A 214 12.93 0.55 23.39
CA LEU A 214 13.49 -0.79 23.37
C LEU A 214 15.02 -0.83 23.48
N LYS A 215 15.73 0.25 23.07
CA LYS A 215 17.19 0.34 23.27
C LYS A 215 17.58 0.44 24.76
N THR A 216 16.68 0.92 25.60
CA THR A 216 16.93 1.17 27.03
C THR A 216 16.08 0.29 27.94
N HIS A 217 15.09 -0.43 27.42
CA HIS A 217 14.19 -1.28 28.17
C HIS A 217 14.04 -2.64 27.48
N GLN A 218 14.05 -3.72 28.26
CA GLN A 218 13.68 -5.04 27.76
C GLN A 218 12.15 -5.15 27.71
N GLU A 219 11.61 -5.74 26.64
CA GLU A 219 10.19 -6.11 26.60
C GLU A 219 9.91 -7.05 27.79
N SER A 220 9.13 -6.60 28.76
CA SER A 220 8.63 -7.51 29.80
C SER A 220 7.63 -8.48 29.13
N SER A 221 7.73 -9.77 29.46
CA SER A 221 6.81 -10.81 28.97
C SER A 221 5.34 -10.58 29.38
N ASN A 222 5.07 -9.56 30.20
CA ASN A 222 3.74 -9.07 30.59
C ASN A 222 3.49 -7.69 29.95
N SER A 223 3.46 -7.62 28.63
CA SER A 223 3.01 -6.41 27.93
C SER A 223 1.51 -6.22 28.17
N TYR A 224 1.13 -5.19 28.94
CA TYR A 224 -0.25 -4.70 29.06
C TYR A 224 -0.78 -4.08 27.75
N ILE A 225 0.07 -3.95 26.75
CA ILE A 225 -0.31 -3.58 25.39
C ILE A 225 -0.52 -4.87 24.63
N GLN A 226 -1.75 -5.40 24.68
CA GLN A 226 -2.17 -6.32 23.64
C GLN A 226 -2.01 -5.57 22.31
N ARG A 227 -1.26 -6.16 21.38
CA ARG A 227 -1.20 -5.66 20.00
C ARG A 227 -2.62 -5.71 19.45
N LEU A 228 -3.27 -4.55 19.44
CA LEU A 228 -4.55 -4.33 18.79
C LEU A 228 -4.32 -4.35 17.27
#